data_e7c42b39843e44ebcb0293381ae95ad7
#
_entry.id   e7c42b39843e44ebcb0293381ae95ad7
#
_cell.length_a   1.000
_cell.length_b   1.000
_cell.length_c   1.000
_cell.angle_alpha   90.00
_cell.angle_beta   90.00
_cell.angle_gamma   90.00
#
_symmetry.space_group_name_H-M   'P 1'
#
loop_
_entity.id
_entity.type
_entity.pdbx_description
1 polymer ?
#
loop_
_entity_poly.entity_id
_entity_poly.type
_entity_poly.pdbx_seq_one_letter_code
_entity_poly.pdbx_strand_id
1 'polypeptide(L)'
;RLELFSEKIYYHEVMVPEYPLFEYPPYELNLTSKLVDVVMHEKLNILHVHYAIPHASAAVNAKQILATYGIDIPIITTLHGTDITLLGKDKSFKPVIEYAINMSDVVTVVSNDLKRETQAHFNITKNINTIPNFIDLDLYCNLDDDKLRNNFANEKEAIITHVSNFRKVKRVNDVIKIFEKVNQKIASKLLMIGDGP
;
A
#
# COMPACT_ATOMS: atom_id res chain seq x y z
N ARG A 1 1.64 -15.63 2.57
CA ARG A 1 2.59 -16.74 2.85
C ARG A 1 3.90 -16.46 2.13
N LEU A 2 4.99 -16.44 2.89
CA LEU A 2 6.35 -16.21 2.35
C LEU A 2 6.91 -17.42 1.57
N GLU A 3 6.24 -18.55 1.59
CA GLU A 3 6.65 -19.81 0.93
C GLU A 3 6.84 -19.69 -0.60
N LEU A 4 6.28 -18.64 -1.23
CA LEU A 4 6.43 -18.36 -2.66
C LEU A 4 7.60 -17.41 -2.97
N PHE A 5 8.31 -16.91 -1.94
CA PHE A 5 9.39 -15.95 -2.09
C PHE A 5 10.76 -16.61 -1.96
N SER A 6 11.77 -15.88 -2.42
CA SER A 6 13.18 -16.32 -2.37
C SER A 6 13.65 -16.63 -0.94
N GLU A 7 14.55 -17.59 -0.79
CA GLU A 7 15.27 -17.90 0.46
C GLU A 7 16.05 -16.71 1.03
N LYS A 8 16.19 -15.61 0.26
CA LYS A 8 16.84 -14.37 0.68
C LYS A 8 15.88 -13.34 1.29
N ILE A 9 14.61 -13.70 1.52
CA ILE A 9 13.63 -12.83 2.15
C ILE A 9 13.48 -13.20 3.61
N TYR A 10 13.79 -12.25 4.50
CA TYR A 10 13.68 -12.40 5.95
C TYR A 10 12.51 -11.58 6.45
N TYR A 11 11.70 -12.15 7.32
CA TYR A 11 10.56 -11.48 7.95
C TYR A 11 10.90 -11.05 9.37
N HIS A 12 10.72 -9.78 9.67
CA HIS A 12 10.90 -9.22 11.00
C HIS A 12 9.59 -8.60 11.48
N GLU A 13 9.03 -9.14 12.55
CA GLU A 13 7.78 -8.65 13.13
C GLU A 13 8.04 -7.43 14.04
N VAL A 14 7.12 -6.46 13.95
CA VAL A 14 7.08 -5.30 14.85
C VAL A 14 6.09 -5.61 15.97
N MET A 15 6.62 -5.95 17.14
CA MET A 15 5.81 -6.16 18.34
C MET A 15 5.44 -4.80 18.94
N VAL A 16 4.15 -4.60 19.21
CA VAL A 16 3.66 -3.37 19.85
C VAL A 16 3.06 -3.78 21.20
N PRO A 17 3.79 -3.57 22.30
CA PRO A 17 3.30 -3.91 23.62
C PRO A 17 2.16 -2.98 24.03
N GLU A 18 1.16 -3.53 24.72
CA GLU A 18 0.18 -2.74 25.44
C GLU A 18 0.83 -2.15 26.69
N TYR A 19 0.79 -0.83 26.80
CA TYR A 19 1.33 -0.13 27.96
C TYR A 19 0.27 0.83 28.53
N PRO A 20 -0.05 0.73 29.81
CA PRO A 20 -1.21 1.45 30.40
C PRO A 20 -1.16 2.98 30.30
N LEU A 21 0.04 3.58 30.12
CA LEU A 21 0.19 5.02 29.97
C LEU A 21 -0.08 5.52 28.54
N PHE A 22 -0.21 4.63 27.55
CA PHE A 22 -0.54 5.02 26.18
C PHE A 22 -2.03 4.79 25.92
N GLU A 23 -2.75 5.84 25.59
CA GLU A 23 -4.13 5.76 25.10
C GLU A 23 -4.22 4.99 23.78
N TYR A 24 -3.17 5.09 22.95
CA TYR A 24 -3.04 4.37 21.69
C TYR A 24 -1.72 3.59 21.64
N PRO A 25 -1.70 2.40 21.01
CA PRO A 25 -0.48 1.64 20.83
C PRO A 25 0.58 2.47 20.09
N PRO A 26 1.82 2.60 20.59
CA PRO A 26 2.86 3.45 20.01
C PRO A 26 3.55 2.77 18.81
N TYR A 27 2.77 2.39 17.79
CA TYR A 27 3.25 1.62 16.63
C TYR A 27 4.45 2.26 15.95
N GLU A 28 4.40 3.57 15.68
CA GLU A 28 5.46 4.28 14.96
C GLU A 28 6.80 4.27 15.72
N LEU A 29 6.76 4.41 17.05
CA LEU A 29 7.95 4.35 17.89
C LEU A 29 8.57 2.94 17.88
N ASN A 30 7.72 1.90 17.98
CA ASN A 30 8.19 0.52 17.91
C ASN A 30 8.74 0.17 16.54
N LEU A 31 8.11 0.65 15.47
CA LEU A 31 8.61 0.50 14.10
C LEU A 31 9.97 1.19 13.93
N THR A 32 10.12 2.42 14.42
CA THR A 32 11.41 3.15 14.41
C THR A 32 12.50 2.34 15.07
N SER A 33 12.26 1.85 16.30
CA SER A 33 13.23 1.03 17.03
C SER A 33 13.57 -0.26 16.31
N LYS A 34 12.55 -0.92 15.75
CA LYS A 34 12.74 -2.16 14.99
C LYS A 34 13.54 -1.95 13.71
N LEU A 35 13.32 -0.83 13.00
CA LEU A 35 14.10 -0.49 11.81
C LEU A 35 15.58 -0.29 12.16
N VAL A 36 15.90 0.40 13.26
CA VAL A 36 17.29 0.55 13.72
C VAL A 36 17.93 -0.81 14.00
N ASP A 37 17.24 -1.66 14.76
CA ASP A 37 17.70 -3.01 15.12
C ASP A 37 17.97 -3.86 13.87
N VAL A 38 17.02 -3.91 12.94
CA VAL A 38 17.14 -4.71 11.72
C VAL A 38 18.25 -4.19 10.81
N VAL A 39 18.37 -2.87 10.64
CA VAL A 39 19.47 -2.28 9.84
C VAL A 39 20.83 -2.67 10.39
N MET A 40 21.01 -2.60 11.71
CA MET A 40 22.28 -2.94 12.35
C MET A 40 22.56 -4.44 12.30
N HIS A 41 21.55 -5.28 12.56
CA HIS A 41 21.71 -6.74 12.60
C HIS A 41 21.93 -7.33 11.21
N GLU A 42 21.07 -6.98 10.25
CA GLU A 42 21.13 -7.51 8.88
C GLU A 42 22.10 -6.71 7.98
N LYS A 43 22.73 -5.65 8.49
CA LYS A 43 23.64 -4.77 7.75
C LYS A 43 23.03 -4.23 6.46
N LEU A 44 21.79 -3.75 6.56
CA LEU A 44 21.07 -3.19 5.42
C LEU A 44 21.73 -1.90 4.95
N ASN A 45 21.63 -1.64 3.66
CA ASN A 45 22.20 -0.45 3.01
C ASN A 45 21.13 0.45 2.36
N ILE A 46 19.85 0.10 2.49
CA ILE A 46 18.72 0.88 1.98
C ILE A 46 17.45 0.56 2.78
N LEU A 47 16.62 1.58 3.03
CA LEU A 47 15.25 1.41 3.53
C LEU A 47 14.27 1.76 2.41
N HIS A 48 13.37 0.85 2.07
CA HIS A 48 12.26 1.11 1.18
C HIS A 48 10.96 0.98 1.95
N VAL A 49 10.27 2.09 2.13
CA VAL A 49 9.03 2.17 2.89
C VAL A 49 7.85 2.56 2.03
N HIS A 50 6.69 2.07 2.42
CA HIS A 50 5.42 2.37 1.75
C HIS A 50 4.56 3.21 2.69
N TYR A 51 3.95 4.28 2.14
CA TYR A 51 3.20 5.34 2.82
C TYR A 51 4.08 6.37 3.55
N ALA A 52 3.66 7.64 3.48
CA ALA A 52 4.31 8.74 4.16
C ALA A 52 4.25 8.59 5.68
N ILE A 53 3.09 8.21 6.20
CA ILE A 53 2.87 7.91 7.61
C ILE A 53 2.18 6.55 7.75
N PRO A 54 2.50 5.77 8.78
CA PRO A 54 3.55 5.98 9.78
C PRO A 54 4.94 5.51 9.32
N HIS A 55 5.09 4.96 8.11
CA HIS A 55 6.29 4.22 7.73
C HIS A 55 7.47 5.12 7.34
N ALA A 56 7.26 6.15 6.49
CA ALA A 56 8.35 7.05 6.14
C ALA A 56 8.78 7.92 7.33
N SER A 57 7.84 8.39 8.16
CA SER A 57 8.18 9.11 9.38
C SER A 57 9.02 8.25 10.35
N ALA A 58 8.65 6.97 10.54
CA ALA A 58 9.44 6.03 11.32
C ALA A 58 10.83 5.78 10.72
N ALA A 59 10.93 5.67 9.38
CA ALA A 59 12.23 5.48 8.70
C ALA A 59 13.13 6.71 8.82
N VAL A 60 12.58 7.91 8.72
CA VAL A 60 13.34 9.17 8.93
C VAL A 60 13.88 9.23 10.36
N ASN A 61 13.05 8.91 11.36
CA ASN A 61 13.51 8.84 12.75
C ASN A 61 14.59 7.76 12.93
N ALA A 62 14.42 6.58 12.33
CA ALA A 62 15.42 5.52 12.38
C ALA A 62 16.74 5.95 11.73
N LYS A 63 16.71 6.64 10.56
CA LYS A 63 17.90 7.19 9.90
C LYS A 63 18.65 8.16 10.81
N GLN A 64 17.94 9.04 11.52
CA GLN A 64 18.55 9.97 12.48
C GLN A 64 19.24 9.25 13.64
N ILE A 65 18.62 8.21 14.19
CA ILE A 65 19.21 7.38 15.24
C ILE A 65 20.45 6.65 14.71
N LEU A 66 20.36 6.02 13.53
CA LEU A 66 21.46 5.31 12.91
C LEU A 66 22.66 6.22 12.62
N ALA A 67 22.42 7.49 12.26
CA ALA A 67 23.46 8.48 12.07
C ALA A 67 24.31 8.71 13.34
N THR A 68 23.73 8.57 14.55
CA THR A 68 24.49 8.65 15.81
C THR A 68 25.46 7.47 16.01
N TYR A 69 25.23 6.37 15.28
CA TYR A 69 26.13 5.21 15.22
C TYR A 69 27.06 5.24 14.00
N GLY A 70 27.09 6.36 13.26
CA GLY A 70 27.90 6.52 12.05
C GLY A 70 27.38 5.79 10.83
N ILE A 71 26.11 5.38 10.85
CA ILE A 71 25.45 4.67 9.75
C ILE A 71 24.57 5.67 8.98
N ASP A 72 24.90 5.92 7.71
CA ASP A 72 24.04 6.66 6.77
C ASP A 72 23.33 5.66 5.86
N ILE A 73 21.99 5.71 5.86
CA ILE A 73 21.15 4.80 5.08
C ILE A 73 20.14 5.59 4.23
N PRO A 74 20.11 5.41 2.91
CA PRO A 74 19.12 6.05 2.06
C PRO A 74 17.73 5.49 2.26
N ILE A 75 16.72 6.38 2.12
CA ILE A 75 15.30 6.05 2.25
C ILE A 75 14.61 6.26 0.91
N ILE A 76 13.93 5.22 0.42
CA ILE A 76 12.96 5.30 -0.66
C ILE A 76 11.56 5.26 -0.05
N THR A 77 10.71 6.22 -0.40
CA THR A 77 9.30 6.24 0.01
C THR A 77 8.39 6.10 -1.19
N THR A 78 7.53 5.08 -1.17
CA THR A 78 6.47 4.89 -2.17
C THR A 78 5.11 5.28 -1.59
N LEU A 79 4.45 6.25 -2.22
CA LEU A 79 3.12 6.72 -1.83
C LEU A 79 2.05 5.90 -2.57
N HIS A 80 0.98 5.50 -1.87
CA HIS A 80 -0.07 4.63 -2.39
C HIS A 80 -1.46 5.29 -2.48
N GLY A 81 -1.63 6.48 -1.93
CA GLY A 81 -2.84 7.29 -2.04
C GLY A 81 -3.58 7.49 -0.73
N THR A 82 -3.79 6.47 0.10
CA THR A 82 -4.54 6.61 1.36
C THR A 82 -3.91 7.64 2.30
N ASP A 83 -2.59 7.65 2.37
CA ASP A 83 -1.77 8.60 3.11
C ASP A 83 -1.91 10.05 2.61
N ILE A 84 -2.19 10.22 1.33
CA ILE A 84 -2.30 11.52 0.67
C ILE A 84 -3.76 11.98 0.60
N THR A 85 -4.66 11.13 0.10
CA THR A 85 -6.03 11.52 -0.24
C THR A 85 -7.02 11.42 0.93
N LEU A 86 -6.73 10.58 1.93
CA LEU A 86 -7.55 10.42 3.14
C LEU A 86 -6.91 11.10 4.35
N LEU A 87 -5.75 10.61 4.80
CA LEU A 87 -5.08 11.15 5.97
C LEU A 87 -4.53 12.55 5.73
N GLY A 88 -4.01 12.81 4.53
CA GLY A 88 -3.47 14.11 4.16
C GLY A 88 -4.51 15.26 4.10
N LYS A 89 -5.81 14.95 4.11
CA LYS A 89 -6.88 15.95 4.23
C LYS A 89 -7.00 16.50 5.65
N ASP A 90 -6.55 15.78 6.65
CA ASP A 90 -6.49 16.26 8.02
C ASP A 90 -5.23 17.11 8.20
N LYS A 91 -5.46 18.40 8.51
CA LYS A 91 -4.39 19.38 8.68
C LYS A 91 -3.41 19.03 9.80
N SER A 92 -3.82 18.22 10.77
CA SER A 92 -2.95 17.78 11.89
C SER A 92 -1.80 16.89 11.43
N PHE A 93 -1.99 16.10 10.36
CA PHE A 93 -0.94 15.23 9.82
C PHE A 93 -0.07 15.89 8.75
N LYS A 94 -0.52 17.02 8.19
CA LYS A 94 0.16 17.68 7.06
C LYS A 94 1.65 17.96 7.31
N PRO A 95 2.07 18.55 8.44
CA PRO A 95 3.49 18.84 8.68
C PRO A 95 4.37 17.58 8.71
N VAL A 96 3.87 16.49 9.31
CA VAL A 96 4.60 15.22 9.42
C VAL A 96 4.72 14.55 8.06
N ILE A 97 3.64 14.58 7.25
CA ILE A 97 3.63 14.02 5.89
C ILE A 97 4.62 14.78 5.00
N GLU A 98 4.56 16.12 4.99
CA GLU A 98 5.50 16.95 4.23
C GLU A 98 6.95 16.69 4.64
N TYR A 99 7.21 16.63 5.93
CA TYR A 99 8.54 16.37 6.47
C TYR A 99 9.05 14.98 6.05
N ALA A 100 8.25 13.93 6.26
CA ALA A 100 8.64 12.57 5.93
C ALA A 100 8.95 12.38 4.44
N ILE A 101 8.12 12.97 3.55
CA ILE A 101 8.35 12.93 2.11
C ILE A 101 9.62 13.72 1.74
N ASN A 102 9.80 14.92 2.27
CA ASN A 102 10.96 15.76 1.94
C ASN A 102 12.28 15.23 2.51
N MET A 103 12.24 14.45 3.58
CA MET A 103 13.43 13.80 4.16
C MET A 103 13.78 12.46 3.50
N SER A 104 12.93 11.94 2.65
CA SER A 104 13.25 10.75 1.85
C SER A 104 14.26 11.09 0.75
N ASP A 105 15.20 10.18 0.48
CA ASP A 105 16.20 10.38 -0.58
C ASP A 105 15.58 10.23 -1.96
N VAL A 106 14.65 9.29 -2.12
CA VAL A 106 13.85 9.08 -3.34
C VAL A 106 12.37 8.96 -2.97
N VAL A 107 11.52 9.61 -3.77
CA VAL A 107 10.06 9.51 -3.63
C VAL A 107 9.45 8.94 -4.88
N THR A 108 8.61 7.93 -4.73
CA THR A 108 7.85 7.33 -5.82
C THR A 108 6.35 7.32 -5.52
N VAL A 109 5.56 7.29 -6.57
CA VAL A 109 4.09 7.17 -6.52
C VAL A 109 3.60 6.16 -7.53
N VAL A 110 2.44 5.57 -7.27
CA VAL A 110 1.89 4.51 -8.12
C VAL A 110 1.12 5.01 -9.35
N SER A 111 0.88 6.33 -9.47
CA SER A 111 0.23 6.91 -10.63
C SER A 111 0.56 8.39 -10.80
N ASN A 112 0.44 8.91 -12.04
CA ASN A 112 0.60 10.34 -12.30
C ASN A 112 -0.49 11.18 -11.65
N ASP A 113 -1.66 10.62 -11.41
CA ASP A 113 -2.74 11.28 -10.70
C ASP A 113 -2.37 11.52 -9.24
N LEU A 114 -1.89 10.48 -8.56
CA LEU A 114 -1.39 10.61 -7.20
C LEU A 114 -0.21 11.58 -7.09
N LYS A 115 0.66 11.63 -8.11
CA LYS A 115 1.73 12.64 -8.18
C LYS A 115 1.16 14.06 -8.14
N ARG A 116 0.18 14.34 -9.02
CA ARG A 116 -0.46 15.66 -9.07
C ARG A 116 -1.16 16.01 -7.75
N GLU A 117 -1.91 15.08 -7.19
CA GLU A 117 -2.58 15.24 -5.88
C GLU A 117 -1.57 15.55 -4.76
N THR A 118 -0.47 14.81 -4.71
CA THR A 118 0.59 15.05 -3.71
C THR A 118 1.16 16.45 -3.84
N GLN A 119 1.51 16.86 -5.05
CA GLN A 119 2.08 18.20 -5.31
C GLN A 119 1.08 19.35 -5.10
N ALA A 120 -0.22 19.09 -5.29
CA ALA A 120 -1.26 20.09 -5.07
C ALA A 120 -1.56 20.33 -3.57
N HIS A 121 -1.45 19.29 -2.74
CA HIS A 121 -1.86 19.35 -1.34
C HIS A 121 -0.71 19.61 -0.36
N PHE A 122 0.53 19.25 -0.75
CA PHE A 122 1.71 19.29 0.10
C PHE A 122 2.84 20.10 -0.51
N ASN A 123 3.59 20.79 0.34
CA ASN A 123 4.78 21.52 -0.06
C ASN A 123 5.97 20.55 -0.21
N ILE A 124 6.02 19.86 -1.35
CA ILE A 124 7.06 18.85 -1.64
C ILE A 124 8.15 19.49 -2.50
N THR A 125 9.39 19.44 -2.00
CA THR A 125 10.58 19.93 -2.69
C THR A 125 11.31 18.84 -3.48
N LYS A 126 10.99 17.58 -3.21
CA LYS A 126 11.59 16.42 -3.88
C LYS A 126 10.95 16.15 -5.24
N ASN A 127 11.76 15.65 -6.17
CA ASN A 127 11.20 15.08 -7.39
C ASN A 127 10.47 13.78 -7.08
N ILE A 128 9.25 13.66 -7.59
CA ILE A 128 8.42 12.47 -7.43
C ILE A 128 8.43 11.67 -8.73
N ASN A 129 8.86 10.42 -8.68
CA ASN A 129 8.88 9.50 -9.81
C ASN A 129 7.62 8.63 -9.82
N THR A 130 7.01 8.45 -10.98
CA THR A 130 5.87 7.54 -11.11
C THR A 130 6.35 6.14 -11.47
N ILE A 131 6.04 5.17 -10.61
CA ILE A 131 6.27 3.74 -10.84
C ILE A 131 4.93 3.03 -10.62
N PRO A 132 4.20 2.67 -11.67
CA PRO A 132 2.91 1.99 -11.54
C PRO A 132 3.04 0.64 -10.84
N ASN A 133 1.99 0.25 -10.13
CA ASN A 133 1.89 -1.13 -9.65
C ASN A 133 1.91 -2.10 -10.85
N PHE A 134 2.54 -3.23 -10.67
CA PHE A 134 2.71 -4.24 -11.70
C PHE A 134 2.32 -5.63 -11.20
N ILE A 135 2.14 -6.53 -12.12
CA ILE A 135 1.96 -7.96 -11.87
C ILE A 135 2.96 -8.74 -12.72
N ASP A 136 3.26 -9.94 -12.29
CA ASP A 136 4.06 -10.88 -13.07
C ASP A 136 3.18 -11.47 -14.20
N LEU A 137 3.45 -11.06 -15.44
CA LEU A 137 2.66 -11.46 -16.61
C LEU A 137 2.88 -12.93 -17.00
N ASP A 138 4.01 -13.53 -16.59
CA ASP A 138 4.26 -14.95 -16.83
C ASP A 138 3.45 -15.83 -15.87
N LEU A 139 3.27 -15.35 -14.64
CA LEU A 139 2.46 -16.02 -13.62
C LEU A 139 0.96 -15.77 -13.82
N TYR A 140 0.58 -14.54 -14.20
CA TYR A 140 -0.81 -14.12 -14.37
C TYR A 140 -1.15 -13.96 -15.87
N CYS A 141 -0.93 -15.02 -16.63
CA CYS A 141 -1.33 -15.08 -18.04
C CYS A 141 -2.80 -15.49 -18.20
N ASN A 142 -3.37 -15.15 -19.35
CA ASN A 142 -4.72 -15.61 -19.69
C ASN A 142 -4.66 -17.12 -19.95
N LEU A 143 -5.24 -17.90 -19.07
CA LEU A 143 -5.49 -19.32 -19.30
C LEU A 143 -6.83 -19.40 -20.01
N ASP A 144 -6.85 -19.71 -21.31
CA ASP A 144 -8.08 -20.02 -22.05
C ASP A 144 -8.67 -21.34 -21.51
N ASP A 145 -9.27 -21.26 -20.33
CA ASP A 145 -9.93 -22.38 -19.68
C ASP A 145 -11.45 -22.21 -19.74
N ASP A 146 -12.02 -22.60 -20.88
CA ASP A 146 -13.48 -22.64 -21.06
C ASP A 146 -14.19 -23.49 -19.99
N LYS A 147 -13.52 -24.48 -19.41
CA LYS A 147 -14.10 -25.31 -18.36
C LYS A 147 -14.35 -24.51 -17.08
N LEU A 148 -13.40 -23.63 -16.70
CA LEU A 148 -13.58 -22.78 -15.54
C LEU A 148 -14.73 -21.80 -15.74
N ARG A 149 -14.80 -21.18 -16.92
CA ARG A 149 -15.86 -20.25 -17.30
C ARG A 149 -17.25 -20.90 -17.24
N ASN A 150 -17.37 -22.13 -17.74
CA ASN A 150 -18.64 -22.86 -17.80
C ASN A 150 -19.21 -23.24 -16.42
N ASN A 151 -18.39 -23.19 -15.36
CA ASN A 151 -18.89 -23.35 -13.99
C ASN A 151 -19.71 -22.14 -13.51
N PHE A 152 -19.59 -20.97 -14.12
CA PHE A 152 -20.20 -19.73 -13.66
C PHE A 152 -21.28 -19.21 -14.62
N ALA A 153 -21.13 -19.40 -15.91
CA ALA A 153 -22.04 -18.86 -16.92
C ALA A 153 -22.06 -19.75 -18.18
N ASN A 154 -23.19 -19.74 -18.89
CA ASN A 154 -23.28 -20.38 -20.21
C ASN A 154 -22.62 -19.49 -21.29
N GLU A 155 -22.46 -20.02 -22.50
CA GLU A 155 -21.77 -19.33 -23.62
C GLU A 155 -22.39 -17.98 -24.00
N LYS A 156 -23.69 -17.80 -23.77
CA LYS A 156 -24.43 -16.58 -24.12
C LYS A 156 -24.43 -15.51 -23.03
N GLU A 157 -23.97 -15.84 -21.85
CA GLU A 157 -23.92 -14.93 -20.71
C GLU A 157 -22.57 -14.26 -20.58
N ALA A 158 -22.54 -12.96 -20.36
CA ALA A 158 -21.33 -12.23 -19.98
C ALA A 158 -21.02 -12.46 -18.49
N ILE A 159 -19.74 -12.59 -18.13
CA ILE A 159 -19.31 -12.60 -16.72
C ILE A 159 -18.75 -11.23 -16.38
N ILE A 160 -19.32 -10.60 -15.37
CA ILE A 160 -18.81 -9.36 -14.79
C ILE A 160 -18.19 -9.73 -13.45
N THR A 161 -16.89 -9.46 -13.29
CA THR A 161 -16.16 -9.83 -12.08
C THR A 161 -15.80 -8.60 -11.25
N HIS A 162 -16.09 -8.66 -9.94
CA HIS A 162 -15.61 -7.69 -8.97
C HIS A 162 -14.76 -8.39 -7.92
N VAL A 163 -13.51 -7.94 -7.78
CA VAL A 163 -12.55 -8.48 -6.81
C VAL A 163 -12.17 -7.38 -5.83
N SER A 164 -12.46 -7.55 -4.55
CA SER A 164 -12.04 -6.58 -3.53
C SER A 164 -12.19 -7.13 -2.11
N ASN A 165 -11.65 -6.40 -1.13
CA ASN A 165 -11.89 -6.61 0.30
C ASN A 165 -13.15 -5.87 0.77
N PHE A 166 -14.27 -6.09 0.28
CA PHE A 166 -15.63 -5.57 0.51
C PHE A 166 -15.82 -4.43 1.55
N ARG A 167 -14.82 -3.58 1.72
CA ARG A 167 -14.90 -2.39 2.58
C ARG A 167 -15.79 -1.33 1.94
N LYS A 168 -16.36 -0.44 2.75
CA LYS A 168 -17.26 0.66 2.32
C LYS A 168 -16.69 1.47 1.14
N VAL A 169 -15.37 1.74 1.12
CA VAL A 169 -14.68 2.46 0.03
C VAL A 169 -14.77 1.73 -1.32
N LYS A 170 -14.98 0.42 -1.34
CA LYS A 170 -15.12 -0.38 -2.56
C LYS A 170 -16.52 -0.34 -3.15
N ARG A 171 -17.48 0.33 -2.47
CA ARG A 171 -18.84 0.61 -2.96
C ARG A 171 -19.57 -0.61 -3.50
N VAL A 172 -19.45 -1.75 -2.82
CA VAL A 172 -20.00 -3.06 -3.25
C VAL A 172 -21.49 -2.98 -3.56
N ASN A 173 -22.26 -2.24 -2.75
CA ASN A 173 -23.71 -2.03 -3.00
C ASN A 173 -23.98 -1.34 -4.33
N ASP A 174 -23.10 -0.42 -4.76
CA ASP A 174 -23.25 0.25 -6.05
C ASP A 174 -22.92 -0.70 -7.20
N VAL A 175 -21.95 -1.60 -7.02
CA VAL A 175 -21.62 -2.64 -8.00
C VAL A 175 -22.86 -3.53 -8.26
N ILE A 176 -23.55 -3.96 -7.20
CA ILE A 176 -24.77 -4.77 -7.31
C ILE A 176 -25.90 -4.00 -8.05
N LYS A 177 -26.12 -2.72 -7.69
CA LYS A 177 -27.14 -1.88 -8.34
C LYS A 177 -26.81 -1.61 -9.82
N ILE A 178 -25.52 -1.45 -10.15
CA ILE A 178 -25.08 -1.30 -11.54
C ILE A 178 -25.32 -2.61 -12.30
N PHE A 179 -24.95 -3.74 -11.69
CA PHE A 179 -25.15 -5.05 -12.29
C PHE A 179 -26.64 -5.32 -12.57
N GLU A 180 -27.55 -5.00 -11.65
CA GLU A 180 -29.00 -5.12 -11.88
C GLU A 180 -29.43 -4.44 -13.19
N LYS A 181 -28.97 -3.20 -13.42
CA LYS A 181 -29.28 -2.45 -14.64
C LYS A 181 -28.64 -3.06 -15.90
N VAL A 182 -27.46 -3.63 -15.79
CA VAL A 182 -26.78 -4.31 -16.90
C VAL A 182 -27.50 -5.60 -17.25
N ASN A 183 -27.88 -6.39 -16.24
CA ASN A 183 -28.54 -7.68 -16.43
C ASN A 183 -29.93 -7.57 -17.07
N GLN A 184 -30.61 -6.42 -16.93
CA GLN A 184 -31.84 -6.11 -17.64
C GLN A 184 -31.67 -5.96 -19.16
N LYS A 185 -30.41 -5.70 -19.62
CA LYS A 185 -30.10 -5.43 -21.03
C LYS A 185 -29.26 -6.53 -21.67
N ILE A 186 -28.41 -7.18 -20.90
CA ILE A 186 -27.43 -8.17 -21.36
C ILE A 186 -27.49 -9.35 -20.42
N ALA A 187 -27.78 -10.54 -20.96
CA ALA A 187 -27.70 -11.78 -20.16
C ALA A 187 -26.31 -11.91 -19.55
N SER A 188 -26.23 -11.85 -18.22
CA SER A 188 -24.95 -11.76 -17.52
C SER A 188 -24.99 -12.37 -16.13
N LYS A 189 -23.82 -12.70 -15.61
CA LYS A 189 -23.58 -13.14 -14.24
C LYS A 189 -22.62 -12.17 -13.54
N LEU A 190 -22.87 -11.91 -12.27
CA LEU A 190 -21.95 -11.15 -11.42
C LEU A 190 -21.17 -12.13 -10.54
N LEU A 191 -19.85 -12.13 -10.69
CA LEU A 191 -18.95 -12.88 -9.86
C LEU A 191 -18.30 -11.94 -8.85
N MET A 192 -18.63 -12.13 -7.57
CA MET A 192 -18.09 -11.35 -6.45
C MET A 192 -17.02 -12.17 -5.76
N ILE A 193 -15.77 -11.69 -5.78
CA ILE A 193 -14.63 -12.37 -5.18
C ILE A 193 -14.04 -11.49 -4.10
N GLY A 194 -14.01 -12.01 -2.89
CA GLY A 194 -13.43 -11.33 -1.74
C GLY A 194 -14.23 -11.54 -0.48
N ASP A 195 -13.77 -10.89 0.57
CA ASP A 195 -14.32 -10.91 1.91
C ASP A 195 -14.20 -9.53 2.55
N GLY A 196 -14.96 -9.27 3.62
CA GLY A 196 -14.89 -7.99 4.31
C GLY A 196 -15.90 -7.87 5.45
N PRO A 197 -15.82 -6.75 6.22
CA PRO A 197 -16.73 -6.49 7.34
C PRO A 197 -18.17 -6.25 6.89
#